data_a3cc77b0c954778abd410a1c7ec89c8b
#
_entry.id   a3cc77b0c954778abd410a1c7ec89c8b
#
_cell.length_a   1.000
_cell.length_b   1.000
_cell.length_c   1.000
_cell.angle_alpha   90.00
_cell.angle_beta   90.00
_cell.angle_gamma   90.00
#
_symmetry.space_group_name_H-M   'P 1'
#
loop_
_entity.id
_entity.type
_entity.pdbx_description
1 polymer ?
#
loop_
_entity_poly.entity_id
_entity_poly.type
_entity_poly.pdbx_seq_one_letter_code
_entity_poly.pdbx_strand_id
1 'polypeptide(L)'
;IKDPYIYLGFQRPPGRSAFKRMIEDQDIEALESCFDRIPVKTGETYFIPGGRPHAIGPGILMVEVMEPSDLAVRFEFERGGYVLPESARFMERGLDFCLEVFDYEPLPLEEAITRYRCLPRERQTWPGGGQQFSLLEHERNPRFTLRQSVFTSESQWIGNEAFIGIVTAGSGIIDDGQERREVGPYSR
;
A
#
# COMPACT_ATOMS: atom_id res chain seq x y z
N ILE A 1 9.55 -8.05 14.81
CA ILE A 1 8.89 -9.03 13.93
C ILE A 1 9.97 -9.63 13.06
N LYS A 2 9.94 -10.96 12.95
CA LYS A 2 10.90 -11.70 12.17
C LYS A 2 10.35 -11.87 10.76
N ASP A 3 11.15 -11.45 9.76
CA ASP A 3 10.89 -11.66 8.34
C ASP A 3 9.53 -11.09 7.81
N PRO A 4 9.34 -9.75 7.84
CA PRO A 4 8.13 -9.13 7.29
C PRO A 4 8.07 -9.31 5.77
N TYR A 5 6.88 -9.56 5.24
CA TYR A 5 6.68 -9.79 3.80
C TYR A 5 5.31 -9.31 3.32
N ILE A 6 5.19 -9.14 2.02
CA ILE A 6 3.92 -8.96 1.33
C ILE A 6 3.75 -10.01 0.23
N TYR A 7 2.53 -10.24 -0.19
CA TYR A 7 2.20 -10.93 -1.45
C TYR A 7 1.77 -9.90 -2.48
N LEU A 8 2.17 -10.07 -3.75
CA LEU A 8 1.84 -9.14 -4.81
C LEU A 8 1.87 -9.80 -6.19
N GLY A 9 0.70 -9.87 -6.82
CA GLY A 9 0.48 -10.58 -8.08
C GLY A 9 0.65 -12.10 -7.91
N PHE A 10 0.05 -12.86 -8.79
CA PHE A 10 0.21 -14.31 -8.78
C PHE A 10 1.55 -14.73 -9.39
N GLN A 11 2.37 -15.45 -8.65
CA GLN A 11 3.51 -16.16 -9.22
C GLN A 11 3.07 -17.50 -9.83
N ARG A 12 2.04 -18.08 -9.26
CA ARG A 12 1.39 -19.33 -9.70
C ARG A 12 -0.11 -19.09 -9.82
N PRO A 13 -0.58 -18.46 -10.92
CA PRO A 13 -1.98 -18.10 -11.06
C PRO A 13 -2.88 -19.34 -11.04
N PRO A 14 -3.91 -19.38 -10.22
CA PRO A 14 -4.88 -20.45 -10.22
C PRO A 14 -5.83 -20.30 -11.42
N GLY A 15 -6.39 -21.40 -11.89
CA GLY A 15 -7.55 -21.32 -12.76
C GLY A 15 -8.76 -20.73 -12.02
N ARG A 16 -9.59 -19.93 -12.70
CA ARG A 16 -10.73 -19.22 -12.07
C ARG A 16 -11.62 -20.11 -11.20
N SER A 17 -11.98 -21.31 -11.71
CA SER A 17 -12.82 -22.25 -10.96
C SER A 17 -12.12 -22.81 -9.72
N ALA A 18 -10.81 -23.01 -9.77
CA ALA A 18 -10.05 -23.42 -8.60
C ALA A 18 -9.95 -22.28 -7.59
N PHE A 19 -9.68 -21.07 -8.06
CA PHE A 19 -9.58 -19.88 -7.23
C PHE A 19 -10.91 -19.59 -6.51
N LYS A 20 -12.04 -19.73 -7.24
CA LYS A 20 -13.37 -19.60 -6.65
C LYS A 20 -13.56 -20.56 -5.47
N ARG A 21 -13.23 -21.84 -5.64
CA ARG A 21 -13.34 -22.83 -4.57
C ARG A 21 -12.44 -22.50 -3.38
N MET A 22 -11.18 -22.12 -3.62
CA MET A 22 -10.27 -21.73 -2.52
C MET A 22 -10.86 -20.58 -1.67
N ILE A 23 -11.52 -19.62 -2.32
CA ILE A 23 -12.16 -18.50 -1.63
C ILE A 23 -13.43 -18.95 -0.89
N GLU A 24 -14.29 -19.73 -1.54
CA GLU A 24 -15.53 -20.20 -0.93
C GLU A 24 -15.27 -21.11 0.29
N ASP A 25 -14.26 -21.98 0.19
CA ASP A 25 -13.86 -22.91 1.24
C ASP A 25 -12.94 -22.25 2.30
N GLN A 26 -12.50 -20.99 2.08
CA GLN A 26 -11.52 -20.30 2.91
C GLN A 26 -10.22 -21.12 3.09
N ASP A 27 -9.80 -21.81 2.02
CA ASP A 27 -8.56 -22.57 2.00
C ASP A 27 -7.36 -21.61 1.85
N ILE A 28 -6.96 -21.05 3.01
CA ILE A 28 -5.91 -20.02 3.06
C ILE A 28 -4.56 -20.57 2.61
N GLU A 29 -4.25 -21.83 2.90
CA GLU A 29 -3.01 -22.45 2.47
C GLU A 29 -2.96 -22.56 0.93
N ALA A 30 -4.02 -22.98 0.30
CA ALA A 30 -4.12 -23.00 -1.17
C ALA A 30 -4.06 -21.59 -1.76
N LEU A 31 -4.73 -20.59 -1.17
CA LEU A 31 -4.64 -19.20 -1.59
C LEU A 31 -3.19 -18.68 -1.50
N GLU A 32 -2.51 -18.86 -0.37
CA GLU A 32 -1.12 -18.43 -0.19
C GLU A 32 -0.17 -19.14 -1.16
N SER A 33 -0.45 -20.40 -1.53
CA SER A 33 0.39 -21.16 -2.48
C SER A 33 0.47 -20.53 -3.87
N CYS A 34 -0.46 -19.64 -4.23
CA CYS A 34 -0.46 -18.91 -5.48
C CYS A 34 0.59 -17.79 -5.53
N PHE A 35 1.20 -17.46 -4.39
CA PHE A 35 2.10 -16.32 -4.23
C PHE A 35 3.46 -16.74 -3.71
N ASP A 36 4.48 -15.92 -3.97
CA ASP A 36 5.75 -15.93 -3.28
C ASP A 36 5.84 -14.72 -2.33
N ARG A 37 6.52 -14.90 -1.21
CA ARG A 37 6.73 -13.83 -0.23
C ARG A 37 7.77 -12.84 -0.74
N ILE A 38 7.39 -11.57 -0.82
CA ILE A 38 8.29 -10.46 -1.09
C ILE A 38 8.76 -9.92 0.27
N PRO A 39 10.01 -10.14 0.67
CA PRO A 39 10.55 -9.55 1.90
C PRO A 39 10.52 -8.03 1.80
N VAL A 40 10.07 -7.36 2.87
CA VAL A 40 10.00 -5.90 2.92
C VAL A 40 10.80 -5.32 4.06
N LYS A 41 11.20 -4.06 3.92
CA LYS A 41 11.96 -3.33 4.94
C LYS A 41 11.25 -2.01 5.27
N THR A 42 11.51 -1.51 6.45
CA THR A 42 11.03 -0.19 6.85
C THR A 42 11.46 0.88 5.84
N GLY A 43 10.52 1.74 5.45
CA GLY A 43 10.75 2.81 4.49
C GLY A 43 10.52 2.41 3.02
N GLU A 44 10.28 1.14 2.72
CA GLU A 44 9.90 0.74 1.37
C GLU A 44 8.46 1.15 1.05
N THR A 45 8.26 1.52 -0.19
CA THR A 45 6.95 1.92 -0.73
C THR A 45 6.63 1.07 -1.95
N TYR A 46 5.40 0.58 -2.03
CA TYR A 46 4.90 -0.18 -3.15
C TYR A 46 3.64 0.49 -3.73
N PHE A 47 3.59 0.64 -5.04
CA PHE A 47 2.40 1.07 -5.76
C PHE A 47 1.69 -0.16 -6.32
N ILE A 48 0.49 -0.43 -5.83
CA ILE A 48 -0.30 -1.60 -6.22
C ILE A 48 -1.49 -1.11 -7.06
N PRO A 49 -1.50 -1.38 -8.37
CA PRO A 49 -2.62 -1.00 -9.22
C PRO A 49 -3.85 -1.87 -8.97
N GLY A 50 -5.03 -1.34 -9.31
CA GLY A 50 -6.27 -2.10 -9.29
C GLY A 50 -6.17 -3.41 -10.08
N GLY A 51 -6.91 -4.43 -9.65
CA GLY A 51 -6.91 -5.77 -10.25
C GLY A 51 -5.71 -6.64 -9.88
N ARG A 52 -4.71 -6.11 -9.18
CA ARG A 52 -3.55 -6.87 -8.75
C ARG A 52 -3.80 -7.49 -7.37
N PRO A 53 -3.89 -8.84 -7.26
CA PRO A 53 -4.08 -9.49 -5.95
C PRO A 53 -2.86 -9.25 -5.06
N HIS A 54 -3.11 -8.97 -3.80
CA HIS A 54 -2.06 -8.70 -2.82
C HIS A 54 -2.52 -8.99 -1.41
N ALA A 55 -1.58 -9.19 -0.52
CA ALA A 55 -1.83 -9.28 0.92
C ALA A 55 -0.62 -8.81 1.72
N ILE A 56 -0.87 -8.34 2.93
CA ILE A 56 0.14 -7.86 3.85
C ILE A 56 0.38 -8.92 4.91
N GLY A 57 1.63 -9.36 5.02
CA GLY A 57 2.03 -10.31 6.05
C GLY A 57 1.90 -9.75 7.47
N PRO A 58 1.98 -10.61 8.48
CA PRO A 58 1.76 -10.21 9.87
C PRO A 58 2.83 -9.23 10.35
N GLY A 59 2.42 -8.33 11.24
CA GLY A 59 3.30 -7.46 12.00
C GLY A 59 3.91 -6.29 11.22
N ILE A 60 3.36 -5.93 10.11
CA ILE A 60 3.72 -4.73 9.36
C ILE A 60 2.83 -3.58 9.83
N LEU A 61 3.45 -2.47 10.23
CA LEU A 61 2.78 -1.19 10.36
C LEU A 61 3.03 -0.41 9.08
N MET A 62 1.97 0.01 8.41
CA MET A 62 2.07 0.73 7.15
C MET A 62 1.16 1.95 7.11
N VAL A 63 1.48 2.87 6.22
CA VAL A 63 0.59 3.93 5.77
C VAL A 63 0.06 3.50 4.40
N GLU A 64 -1.24 3.33 4.28
CA GLU A 64 -1.92 3.05 3.04
C GLU A 64 -2.60 4.32 2.53
N VAL A 65 -2.27 4.71 1.31
CA VAL A 65 -2.90 5.83 0.59
C VAL A 65 -3.56 5.26 -0.64
N MET A 66 -4.85 5.47 -0.77
CA MET A 66 -5.65 4.94 -1.88
C MET A 66 -6.52 6.02 -2.52
N GLU A 67 -6.94 5.78 -3.73
CA GLU A 67 -7.99 6.59 -4.35
C GLU A 67 -9.27 6.51 -3.50
N PRO A 68 -10.08 7.60 -3.44
CA PRO A 68 -11.29 7.63 -2.63
C PRO A 68 -12.40 6.76 -3.26
N SER A 69 -12.16 5.46 -3.30
CA SER A 69 -13.09 4.45 -3.77
C SER A 69 -13.13 3.29 -2.77
N ASP A 70 -14.29 2.68 -2.60
CA ASP A 70 -14.48 1.51 -1.74
C ASP A 70 -14.64 0.23 -2.58
N LEU A 71 -13.91 0.13 -3.68
CA LEU A 71 -13.92 -1.01 -4.58
C LEU A 71 -12.90 -2.07 -4.11
N ALA A 72 -13.16 -2.65 -2.95
CA ALA A 72 -12.28 -3.66 -2.37
C ALA A 72 -12.91 -5.06 -2.44
N VAL A 73 -12.14 -6.03 -2.95
CA VAL A 73 -12.50 -7.45 -2.95
C VAL A 73 -11.64 -8.17 -1.91
N ARG A 74 -12.27 -8.91 -1.01
CA ARG A 74 -11.59 -9.61 0.08
C ARG A 74 -11.74 -11.11 -0.10
N PHE A 75 -10.62 -11.78 -0.39
CA PHE A 75 -10.58 -13.25 -0.55
C PHE A 75 -10.62 -13.99 0.77
N GLU A 76 -9.87 -13.50 1.75
CA GLU A 76 -9.93 -13.96 3.10
C GLU A 76 -10.96 -13.15 3.86
N PHE A 77 -12.05 -13.77 4.24
CA PHE A 77 -13.15 -13.14 4.95
C PHE A 77 -13.44 -13.79 6.29
N GLU A 78 -12.69 -14.82 6.66
CA GLU A 78 -12.78 -15.48 7.96
C GLU A 78 -11.39 -15.56 8.61
N ARG A 79 -11.23 -14.94 9.78
CA ARG A 79 -9.97 -14.96 10.53
C ARG A 79 -10.22 -14.86 12.04
N GLY A 80 -9.62 -15.79 12.80
CA GLY A 80 -9.67 -15.73 14.26
C GLY A 80 -11.08 -15.77 14.86
N GLY A 81 -12.02 -16.43 14.19
CA GLY A 81 -13.43 -16.52 14.58
C GLY A 81 -14.28 -15.31 14.18
N TYR A 82 -13.69 -14.30 13.51
CA TYR A 82 -14.45 -13.22 12.92
C TYR A 82 -14.71 -13.50 11.44
N VAL A 83 -15.97 -13.35 11.04
CA VAL A 83 -16.40 -13.53 9.65
C VAL A 83 -16.91 -12.18 9.13
N LEU A 84 -16.31 -11.68 8.05
CA LEU A 84 -16.76 -10.47 7.38
C LEU A 84 -18.20 -10.63 6.86
N PRO A 85 -19.07 -9.63 7.03
CA PRO A 85 -20.40 -9.66 6.42
C PRO A 85 -20.30 -9.74 4.91
N GLU A 86 -21.24 -10.39 4.26
CA GLU A 86 -21.24 -10.62 2.81
C GLU A 86 -21.13 -9.30 2.00
N SER A 87 -21.81 -8.26 2.46
CA SER A 87 -21.76 -6.91 1.85
C SER A 87 -20.35 -6.32 1.79
N ALA A 88 -19.46 -6.73 2.70
CA ALA A 88 -18.07 -6.24 2.76
C ALA A 88 -17.06 -7.12 1.99
N ARG A 89 -17.50 -8.23 1.38
CA ARG A 89 -16.57 -9.17 0.74
C ARG A 89 -16.32 -8.86 -0.72
N PHE A 90 -17.41 -8.68 -1.50
CA PHE A 90 -17.40 -8.75 -2.96
C PHE A 90 -18.09 -7.54 -3.60
N MET A 91 -17.93 -6.33 -3.04
CA MET A 91 -18.48 -5.08 -3.57
C MET A 91 -20.00 -5.15 -3.84
N GLU A 92 -20.74 -5.97 -3.10
CA GLU A 92 -22.18 -6.26 -3.34
C GLU A 92 -22.51 -6.80 -4.76
N ARG A 93 -21.49 -7.25 -5.51
CA ARG A 93 -21.61 -7.76 -6.89
C ARG A 93 -21.50 -9.27 -7.00
N GLY A 94 -21.15 -9.93 -5.91
CA GLY A 94 -20.93 -11.38 -5.85
C GLY A 94 -19.55 -11.82 -6.32
N LEU A 95 -19.14 -13.02 -5.91
CA LEU A 95 -17.80 -13.54 -6.16
C LEU A 95 -17.51 -13.71 -7.65
N ASP A 96 -18.44 -14.21 -8.44
CA ASP A 96 -18.24 -14.47 -9.87
C ASP A 96 -17.87 -13.17 -10.63
N PHE A 97 -18.53 -12.07 -10.31
CA PHE A 97 -18.17 -10.76 -10.86
C PHE A 97 -16.77 -10.33 -10.42
N CYS A 98 -16.46 -10.52 -9.14
CA CYS A 98 -15.15 -10.11 -8.60
C CYS A 98 -13.99 -10.88 -9.19
N LEU A 99 -14.20 -12.14 -9.57
CA LEU A 99 -13.17 -12.95 -10.23
C LEU A 99 -12.75 -12.40 -11.61
N GLU A 100 -13.59 -11.59 -12.25
CA GLU A 100 -13.23 -10.94 -13.53
C GLU A 100 -12.33 -9.71 -13.35
N VAL A 101 -12.24 -9.16 -12.14
CA VAL A 101 -11.46 -7.94 -11.85
C VAL A 101 -9.96 -8.23 -11.79
N PHE A 102 -9.56 -9.48 -11.51
CA PHE A 102 -8.18 -9.82 -11.23
C PHE A 102 -7.36 -10.09 -12.48
N ASP A 103 -6.12 -9.68 -12.39
CA ASP A 103 -5.09 -10.02 -13.35
C ASP A 103 -4.49 -11.39 -13.00
N TYR A 104 -4.74 -12.38 -13.84
CA TYR A 104 -4.26 -13.75 -13.70
C TYR A 104 -2.95 -14.00 -14.44
N GLU A 105 -2.37 -12.99 -15.09
CA GLU A 105 -1.06 -13.17 -15.73
C GLU A 105 0.00 -13.48 -14.67
N PRO A 106 0.81 -14.52 -14.90
CA PRO A 106 1.91 -14.85 -14.02
C PRO A 106 2.85 -13.65 -13.88
N LEU A 107 3.19 -13.32 -12.65
CA LEU A 107 4.11 -12.22 -12.34
C LEU A 107 5.31 -12.77 -11.57
N PRO A 108 6.45 -13.00 -12.23
CA PRO A 108 7.66 -13.45 -11.56
C PRO A 108 8.05 -12.52 -10.40
N LEU A 109 8.58 -13.10 -9.31
CA LEU A 109 8.89 -12.37 -8.08
C LEU A 109 9.77 -11.12 -8.33
N GLU A 110 10.85 -11.28 -9.08
CA GLU A 110 11.77 -10.19 -9.41
C GLU A 110 11.10 -9.09 -10.25
N GLU A 111 10.19 -9.48 -11.13
CA GLU A 111 9.40 -8.51 -11.89
C GLU A 111 8.41 -7.76 -11.01
N ALA A 112 7.74 -8.45 -10.08
CA ALA A 112 6.86 -7.81 -9.10
C ALA A 112 7.59 -6.75 -8.30
N ILE A 113 8.77 -7.08 -7.78
CA ILE A 113 9.60 -6.16 -7.02
C ILE A 113 10.03 -4.97 -7.88
N THR A 114 10.57 -5.23 -9.06
CA THR A 114 11.09 -4.16 -9.95
C THR A 114 9.97 -3.23 -10.43
N ARG A 115 8.83 -3.81 -10.76
CA ARG A 115 7.69 -3.09 -11.34
C ARG A 115 6.93 -2.25 -10.32
N TYR A 116 6.75 -2.75 -9.10
CA TYR A 116 5.83 -2.14 -8.14
C TYR A 116 6.51 -1.46 -6.96
N ARG A 117 7.75 -1.77 -6.63
CA ARG A 117 8.49 -1.01 -5.63
C ARG A 117 8.80 0.39 -6.16
N CYS A 118 8.46 1.39 -5.36
CA CYS A 118 8.76 2.77 -5.64
C CYS A 118 10.12 3.12 -5.04
N LEU A 119 11.10 3.40 -5.89
CA LEU A 119 12.42 3.84 -5.43
C LEU A 119 12.36 5.34 -5.14
N PRO A 120 12.80 5.79 -3.95
CA PRO A 120 12.87 7.20 -3.63
C PRO A 120 13.77 7.94 -4.63
N ARG A 121 13.28 9.05 -5.19
CA ARG A 121 14.04 9.95 -6.04
C ARG A 121 14.18 11.27 -5.31
N GLU A 122 15.42 11.73 -5.11
CA GLU A 122 15.66 13.04 -4.52
C GLU A 122 14.99 14.12 -5.35
N ARG A 123 14.23 14.99 -4.70
CA ARG A 123 13.50 16.09 -5.32
C ARG A 123 14.03 17.44 -4.90
N GLN A 124 14.29 17.59 -3.62
CA GLN A 124 14.72 18.86 -3.04
C GLN A 124 15.53 18.63 -1.78
N THR A 125 16.49 19.50 -1.57
CA THR A 125 17.20 19.67 -0.30
C THR A 125 17.00 21.07 0.22
N TRP A 126 16.97 21.24 1.54
CA TRP A 126 16.89 22.55 2.17
C TRP A 126 18.19 22.87 2.92
N PRO A 127 18.57 24.16 2.97
CA PRO A 127 19.63 24.59 3.88
C PRO A 127 19.30 24.13 5.31
N GLY A 128 20.29 23.57 6.01
CA GLY A 128 20.07 23.06 7.36
C GLY A 128 19.80 21.56 7.44
N GLY A 129 19.71 20.83 6.32
CA GLY A 129 19.72 19.37 6.30
C GLY A 129 18.35 18.70 6.10
N GLY A 130 17.36 19.43 5.59
CA GLY A 130 16.10 18.81 5.15
C GLY A 130 16.23 18.23 3.74
N GLN A 131 15.56 17.11 3.52
CA GLN A 131 15.51 16.43 2.21
C GLN A 131 14.08 15.99 1.90
N GLN A 132 13.70 16.07 0.62
CA GLN A 132 12.44 15.53 0.12
C GLN A 132 12.70 14.56 -1.02
N PHE A 133 12.02 13.44 -0.94
CA PHE A 133 12.03 12.40 -1.96
C PHE A 133 10.63 12.27 -2.57
N SER A 134 10.58 12.06 -3.87
CA SER A 134 9.38 11.57 -4.53
C SER A 134 9.35 10.06 -4.44
N LEU A 135 8.22 9.51 -4.00
CA LEU A 135 7.96 8.08 -3.93
C LEU A 135 7.00 7.65 -5.03
N LEU A 136 6.03 8.50 -5.39
CA LEU A 136 5.08 8.25 -6.46
C LEU A 136 4.81 9.56 -7.22
N GLU A 137 5.02 9.54 -8.52
CA GLU A 137 4.79 10.69 -9.40
C GLU A 137 3.54 10.52 -10.27
N HIS A 138 3.06 11.62 -10.85
CA HIS A 138 1.84 11.67 -11.67
C HIS A 138 1.91 10.77 -12.92
N GLU A 139 3.08 10.52 -13.47
CA GLU A 139 3.24 9.62 -14.61
C GLU A 139 2.84 8.18 -14.29
N ARG A 140 2.97 7.79 -13.02
CA ARG A 140 2.61 6.46 -12.55
C ARG A 140 1.20 6.40 -11.95
N ASN A 141 0.77 7.46 -11.30
CA ASN A 141 -0.56 7.63 -10.76
C ASN A 141 -1.05 9.07 -10.96
N PRO A 142 -1.99 9.32 -11.89
CA PRO A 142 -2.47 10.67 -12.17
C PRO A 142 -3.39 11.26 -11.08
N ARG A 143 -3.74 10.49 -10.05
CA ARG A 143 -4.71 10.90 -9.02
C ARG A 143 -4.06 11.64 -7.87
N PHE A 144 -2.88 11.18 -7.44
CA PHE A 144 -2.11 11.80 -6.37
C PHE A 144 -0.62 11.49 -6.50
N THR A 145 0.21 12.30 -5.88
CA THR A 145 1.64 12.03 -5.71
C THR A 145 1.94 11.67 -4.25
N LEU A 146 3.01 10.91 -4.03
CA LEU A 146 3.48 10.60 -2.68
C LEU A 146 4.90 11.11 -2.51
N ARG A 147 5.13 11.86 -1.44
CA ARG A 147 6.43 12.45 -1.10
C ARG A 147 6.81 12.06 0.32
N GLN A 148 8.08 11.86 0.54
CA GLN A 148 8.67 11.70 1.87
C GLN A 148 9.58 12.88 2.14
N SER A 149 9.40 13.55 3.27
CA SER A 149 10.29 14.64 3.70
C SER A 149 10.93 14.27 5.03
N VAL A 150 12.23 14.52 5.13
CA VAL A 150 13.02 14.33 6.36
C VAL A 150 13.61 15.68 6.72
N PHE A 151 13.35 16.13 7.94
CA PHE A 151 13.86 17.40 8.47
C PHE A 151 14.73 17.11 9.67
N THR A 152 15.93 17.67 9.66
CA THR A 152 16.88 17.59 10.79
C THR A 152 17.06 18.93 11.51
N SER A 153 16.49 19.99 10.93
CA SER A 153 16.48 21.33 11.47
C SER A 153 15.29 22.12 10.92
N GLU A 154 15.19 23.38 11.31
CA GLU A 154 14.20 24.30 10.73
C GLU A 154 14.39 24.40 9.21
N SER A 155 13.31 24.20 8.48
CA SER A 155 13.26 24.26 7.04
C SER A 155 11.96 24.92 6.59
N GLN A 156 12.05 25.81 5.62
CA GLN A 156 10.87 26.43 5.04
C GLN A 156 10.49 25.74 3.75
N TRP A 157 9.25 25.33 3.65
CA TRP A 157 8.67 24.79 2.42
C TRP A 157 7.56 25.71 1.94
N ILE A 158 7.61 26.07 0.67
CA ILE A 158 6.58 26.87 0.02
C ILE A 158 5.97 26.01 -1.08
N GLY A 159 4.69 25.74 -0.99
CA GLY A 159 3.92 24.94 -1.96
C GLY A 159 2.53 25.51 -2.16
N ASN A 160 2.01 25.36 -3.37
CA ASN A 160 0.67 25.82 -3.77
C ASN A 160 -0.33 24.67 -3.86
N GLU A 161 0.08 23.47 -3.48
CA GLU A 161 -0.74 22.25 -3.58
C GLU A 161 -1.34 21.91 -2.23
N ALA A 162 -2.58 21.46 -2.24
CA ALA A 162 -3.19 20.85 -1.05
C ALA A 162 -2.50 19.51 -0.78
N PHE A 163 -2.20 19.22 0.48
CA PHE A 163 -1.60 17.96 0.89
C PHE A 163 -2.15 17.49 2.24
N ILE A 164 -1.98 16.20 2.49
CA ILE A 164 -2.16 15.59 3.81
C ILE A 164 -0.78 15.09 4.25
N GLY A 165 -0.33 15.50 5.42
CA GLY A 165 0.93 15.05 6.01
C GLY A 165 0.70 14.05 7.13
N ILE A 166 1.50 13.00 7.19
CA ILE A 166 1.53 12.03 8.29
C ILE A 166 2.96 11.97 8.81
N VAL A 167 3.14 12.29 10.08
CA VAL A 167 4.44 12.15 10.73
C VAL A 167 4.65 10.68 11.08
N THR A 168 5.65 10.05 10.49
CA THR A 168 5.96 8.62 10.73
C THR A 168 7.05 8.42 11.77
N ALA A 169 7.91 9.41 11.99
CA ALA A 169 8.99 9.36 12.99
C ALA A 169 9.39 10.76 13.43
N GLY A 170 9.92 10.88 14.66
CA GLY A 170 10.37 12.14 15.20
C GLY A 170 9.23 13.04 15.68
N SER A 171 9.57 14.25 16.06
CA SER A 171 8.61 15.29 16.49
C SER A 171 9.13 16.65 16.07
N GLY A 172 8.24 17.63 15.97
CA GLY A 172 8.59 18.98 15.58
C GLY A 172 7.42 19.94 15.70
N ILE A 173 7.59 21.10 15.12
CA ILE A 173 6.57 22.14 15.03
C ILE A 173 6.36 22.46 13.55
N ILE A 174 5.10 22.47 13.13
CA ILE A 174 4.69 23.02 11.84
C ILE A 174 4.12 24.41 12.09
N ASP A 175 4.61 25.39 11.33
CA ASP A 175 4.16 26.78 11.38
C ASP A 175 3.75 27.18 9.96
N ASP A 176 2.48 27.50 9.75
CA ASP A 176 1.95 27.93 8.44
C ASP A 176 1.81 29.46 8.33
N GLY A 177 2.35 30.18 9.32
CA GLY A 177 2.27 31.64 9.42
C GLY A 177 0.99 32.15 10.09
N GLN A 178 0.01 31.29 10.35
CA GLN A 178 -1.21 31.60 11.08
C GLN A 178 -1.30 30.81 12.38
N GLU A 179 -0.89 29.57 12.33
CA GLU A 179 -0.96 28.65 13.48
C GLU A 179 0.34 27.84 13.61
N ARG A 180 0.75 27.60 14.83
CA ARG A 180 1.84 26.70 15.19
C ARG A 180 1.27 25.44 15.84
N ARG A 181 1.65 24.28 15.31
CA ARG A 181 1.20 22.99 15.82
C ARG A 181 2.39 22.10 16.13
N GLU A 182 2.39 21.53 17.32
CA GLU A 182 3.29 20.43 17.64
C GLU A 182 2.80 19.17 16.94
N VAL A 183 3.74 18.45 16.31
CA VAL A 183 3.47 17.21 15.59
C VAL A 183 4.41 16.13 16.07
N GLY A 184 3.92 14.91 16.13
CA GLY A 184 4.65 13.71 16.50
C GLY A 184 4.18 12.52 15.68
N PRO A 185 4.71 11.32 15.93
CA PRO A 185 4.36 10.14 15.15
C PRO A 185 2.84 9.93 15.12
N TYR A 186 2.32 9.74 13.90
CA TYR A 186 0.91 9.54 13.57
C TYR A 186 -0.02 10.73 13.86
N SER A 187 0.53 11.93 14.17
CA SER A 187 -0.26 13.15 14.13
C SER A 187 -0.61 13.53 12.69
N ARG A 188 -1.81 14.11 12.55
CA ARG A 188 -2.38 14.59 11.28
C ARG A 188 -2.44 16.10 11.26
#